data_dce5d1eadeade1677daddc27ae46c48f
#
_entry.id   dce5d1eadeade1677daddc27ae46c48f
#
_cell.length_a   1.000
_cell.length_b   1.000
_cell.length_c   1.000
_cell.angle_alpha   90.00
_cell.angle_beta   90.00
_cell.angle_gamma   90.00
#
_symmetry.space_group_name_H-M   'P 1'
#
loop_
_entity.id
_entity.type
_entity.pdbx_description
1 polymer ?
#
loop_
_entity_poly.entity_id
_entity_poly.type
_entity_poly.pdbx_seq_one_letter_code
_entity_poly.pdbx_strand_id
1 'polypeptide(L)'
;MEMTKHESFLQEWGLDVTNDATPDPGTANCTEFLLAAASGKVDGAKCVLELTTPFEKTIAAIYTIGALTPCVQLYPFLAAELQMLPGLREDSHPYKKWIKLYTCDSHQELAVKTEELLEKLSVTLTGDGIDVLYNLYHQAMILEIDLFNSQPFAQPTVVPVIKGLSTAEDRLMFLSNFDLTCTVHDSSATLAEMTLGTAPKSDCSPSGSEHSPSESPLARMSLSELRNMWKDISKQYTQDYEECIESIIPPEKVEFNHSSLVQALEQVADFEKKANSRVIKSGVLRGLKLEDIIKAGKNLILQDGCIGFYQKLTQINVVVNVHMLSYCWCGDLIRSSLSSVGFDHSNVHANELIFNEERLSTGEMVLKVESPIEKLQIYNHILKNDADERNKLTVYVGDCMGDILCLIEADIGIVIGSSESLRRVGSRFGVTFAPLFAATVRKQKEVTDGGSLKWKGTRSGVLYTVSCWAEIHAFLLGW
;
A
#
# COMPACT_ATOMS: atom_id res chain seq x y z
N MET A 1 6.42 5.03 -38.50
CA MET A 1 5.42 3.93 -38.51
C MET A 1 4.19 4.27 -37.71
N GLU A 2 4.33 4.84 -36.50
CA GLU A 2 3.21 5.25 -35.64
C GLU A 2 2.45 6.46 -36.23
N MET A 3 3.16 7.54 -36.61
CA MET A 3 2.57 8.72 -37.27
C MET A 3 1.72 8.34 -38.49
N THR A 4 2.20 7.43 -39.35
CA THR A 4 1.47 7.01 -40.57
C THR A 4 0.17 6.28 -40.22
N LYS A 5 0.11 5.57 -39.11
CA LYS A 5 -1.11 4.90 -38.63
C LYS A 5 -2.09 5.90 -38.02
N HIS A 6 -1.60 6.90 -37.29
CA HIS A 6 -2.42 7.97 -36.75
C HIS A 6 -3.05 8.82 -37.85
N GLU A 7 -2.30 9.18 -38.88
CA GLU A 7 -2.81 9.89 -40.06
C GLU A 7 -3.91 9.09 -40.77
N SER A 8 -3.74 7.77 -40.90
CA SER A 8 -4.75 6.90 -41.49
C SER A 8 -6.06 6.87 -40.68
N PHE A 9 -5.98 6.86 -39.33
CA PHE A 9 -7.17 6.91 -38.49
C PHE A 9 -7.88 8.27 -38.54
N LEU A 10 -7.13 9.36 -38.55
CA LEU A 10 -7.69 10.71 -38.67
C LEU A 10 -8.42 10.91 -40.01
N GLN A 11 -7.83 10.43 -41.10
CA GLN A 11 -8.46 10.46 -42.41
C GLN A 11 -9.77 9.63 -42.46
N GLU A 12 -9.77 8.44 -41.83
CA GLU A 12 -10.98 7.60 -41.74
C GLU A 12 -12.10 8.27 -40.92
N TRP A 13 -11.76 9.11 -39.95
CA TRP A 13 -12.73 9.90 -39.19
C TRP A 13 -13.10 11.23 -39.83
N GLY A 14 -12.57 11.51 -41.04
CA GLY A 14 -12.84 12.75 -41.75
C GLY A 14 -12.23 13.99 -41.14
N LEU A 15 -11.18 13.79 -40.31
CA LEU A 15 -10.45 14.89 -39.69
C LEU A 15 -9.26 15.29 -40.59
N ASP A 16 -9.22 16.57 -40.95
CA ASP A 16 -8.12 17.11 -41.76
C ASP A 16 -6.97 17.54 -40.86
N VAL A 17 -5.79 16.91 -41.04
CA VAL A 17 -4.58 17.14 -40.23
C VAL A 17 -3.85 18.42 -40.62
N THR A 18 -4.29 19.11 -41.68
CA THR A 18 -3.50 20.17 -42.34
C THR A 18 -3.70 21.57 -41.74
N ASN A 19 -4.51 21.77 -40.71
CA ASN A 19 -4.76 23.12 -40.20
C ASN A 19 -4.34 23.31 -38.75
N ASP A 20 -3.39 24.20 -38.53
CA ASP A 20 -3.12 25.16 -37.44
C ASP A 20 -3.76 24.87 -36.05
N ALA A 21 -3.90 23.59 -35.65
CA ALA A 21 -4.24 23.26 -34.30
C ALA A 21 -3.06 23.61 -33.38
N THR A 22 -3.19 24.67 -32.63
CA THR A 22 -2.25 24.91 -31.51
C THR A 22 -2.38 23.77 -30.53
N PRO A 23 -1.29 23.06 -30.21
CA PRO A 23 -1.34 21.99 -29.22
C PRO A 23 -1.84 22.55 -27.88
N ASP A 24 -2.65 21.77 -27.18
CA ASP A 24 -3.03 22.12 -25.82
C ASP A 24 -1.78 22.20 -24.91
N PRO A 25 -1.85 22.89 -23.76
CA PRO A 25 -0.70 23.08 -22.88
C PRO A 25 -0.04 21.77 -22.42
N GLY A 26 -0.83 20.70 -22.17
CA GLY A 26 -0.29 19.40 -21.78
C GLY A 26 0.54 18.76 -22.89
N THR A 27 0.05 18.76 -24.12
CA THR A 27 0.77 18.28 -25.32
C THR A 27 2.04 19.11 -25.56
N ALA A 28 1.96 20.42 -25.44
CA ALA A 28 3.11 21.31 -25.65
C ALA A 28 4.21 21.03 -24.61
N ASN A 29 3.86 20.95 -23.33
CA ASN A 29 4.79 20.70 -22.24
C ASN A 29 5.46 19.32 -22.36
N CYS A 30 4.69 18.29 -22.68
CA CYS A 30 5.22 16.95 -22.89
C CYS A 30 6.23 16.92 -24.06
N THR A 31 5.88 17.56 -25.17
CA THR A 31 6.75 17.65 -26.36
C THR A 31 8.05 18.41 -26.05
N GLU A 32 7.96 19.56 -25.38
CA GLU A 32 9.12 20.35 -24.98
C GLU A 32 10.05 19.59 -24.06
N PHE A 33 9.51 18.89 -23.07
CA PHE A 33 10.25 18.05 -22.14
C PHE A 33 11.02 16.94 -22.86
N LEU A 34 10.37 16.20 -23.77
CA LEU A 34 11.01 15.12 -24.52
C LEU A 34 12.11 15.65 -25.44
N LEU A 35 11.91 16.79 -26.09
CA LEU A 35 12.92 17.44 -26.93
C LEU A 35 14.09 17.96 -26.08
N ALA A 36 13.84 18.48 -24.88
CA ALA A 36 14.88 18.90 -23.95
C ALA A 36 15.74 17.70 -23.52
N ALA A 37 15.12 16.60 -23.11
CA ALA A 37 15.81 15.37 -22.75
C ALA A 37 16.67 14.82 -23.91
N ALA A 38 16.13 14.79 -25.13
CA ALA A 38 16.83 14.35 -26.33
C ALA A 38 18.01 15.26 -26.71
N SER A 39 17.94 16.54 -26.37
CA SER A 39 19.03 17.50 -26.61
C SER A 39 20.05 17.55 -25.47
N GLY A 40 19.95 16.72 -24.45
CA GLY A 40 20.80 16.74 -23.27
C GLY A 40 20.58 17.93 -22.32
N LYS A 41 19.48 18.66 -22.48
CA LYS A 41 19.09 19.76 -21.61
C LYS A 41 18.18 19.21 -20.51
N VAL A 42 18.79 18.76 -19.43
CA VAL A 42 18.06 18.17 -18.30
C VAL A 42 18.14 19.11 -17.11
N ASP A 43 16.99 19.59 -16.62
CA ASP A 43 16.91 20.39 -15.40
C ASP A 43 17.35 19.53 -14.19
N GLY A 44 18.30 20.08 -13.40
CA GLY A 44 18.87 19.39 -12.23
C GLY A 44 20.20 18.69 -12.49
N ALA A 45 20.62 18.46 -13.73
CA ALA A 45 22.01 18.12 -14.00
C ALA A 45 22.87 19.38 -13.87
N LYS A 46 23.93 19.32 -13.03
CA LYS A 46 24.90 20.42 -12.86
C LYS A 46 25.63 20.79 -14.15
N CYS A 47 25.31 20.15 -15.27
CA CYS A 47 25.96 20.32 -16.54
C CYS A 47 24.98 20.14 -17.71
N VAL A 48 24.83 21.15 -18.54
CA VAL A 48 24.26 20.97 -19.88
C VAL A 48 25.21 20.06 -20.64
N LEU A 49 24.74 18.88 -21.05
CA LEU A 49 25.56 17.96 -21.84
C LEU A 49 25.86 18.59 -23.22
N GLU A 50 27.09 18.94 -23.46
CA GLU A 50 27.53 19.50 -24.76
C GLU A 50 27.67 18.42 -25.84
N LEU A 51 26.99 17.34 -25.85
CA LEU A 51 26.92 16.23 -26.82
C LEU A 51 28.15 16.13 -27.80
N THR A 52 29.33 16.49 -27.32
CA THR A 52 30.57 16.53 -28.11
C THR A 52 31.26 15.19 -28.14
N THR A 53 31.23 14.46 -27.05
CA THR A 53 31.86 13.14 -26.92
C THR A 53 30.88 11.99 -27.12
N PRO A 54 31.35 10.80 -27.54
CA PRO A 54 30.51 9.59 -27.58
C PRO A 54 29.88 9.24 -26.21
N PHE A 55 30.58 9.54 -25.11
CA PHE A 55 30.11 9.28 -23.76
C PHE A 55 28.91 10.18 -23.40
N GLU A 56 28.98 11.48 -23.65
CA GLU A 56 27.90 12.42 -23.44
C GLU A 56 26.66 12.08 -24.27
N LYS A 57 26.87 11.65 -25.53
CA LYS A 57 25.79 11.17 -26.41
C LYS A 57 25.12 9.92 -25.84
N THR A 58 25.91 9.02 -25.26
CA THR A 58 25.36 7.82 -24.61
C THR A 58 24.51 8.18 -23.38
N ILE A 59 24.98 9.08 -22.52
CA ILE A 59 24.22 9.57 -21.37
C ILE A 59 22.91 10.24 -21.82
N ALA A 60 22.97 11.12 -22.83
CA ALA A 60 21.76 11.77 -23.35
C ALA A 60 20.77 10.75 -23.93
N ALA A 61 21.27 9.69 -24.60
CA ALA A 61 20.41 8.61 -25.06
C ALA A 61 19.73 7.86 -23.92
N ILE A 62 20.47 7.57 -22.83
CA ILE A 62 19.90 6.93 -21.64
C ILE A 62 18.81 7.81 -21.04
N TYR A 63 19.05 9.09 -20.87
CA TYR A 63 18.07 10.05 -20.33
C TYR A 63 16.85 10.18 -21.26
N THR A 64 17.05 10.17 -22.58
CA THR A 64 15.95 10.18 -23.55
C THR A 64 15.09 8.94 -23.43
N ILE A 65 15.71 7.76 -23.32
CA ILE A 65 14.98 6.49 -23.14
C ILE A 65 14.23 6.52 -21.81
N GLY A 66 14.86 7.01 -20.73
CA GLY A 66 14.21 7.14 -19.42
C GLY A 66 12.99 8.05 -19.45
N ALA A 67 13.07 9.18 -20.15
CA ALA A 67 11.96 10.10 -20.35
C ALA A 67 10.83 9.53 -21.23
N LEU A 68 11.15 8.63 -22.18
CA LEU A 68 10.17 7.97 -23.06
C LEU A 68 9.53 6.73 -22.45
N THR A 69 10.22 6.05 -21.55
CA THR A 69 9.78 4.76 -20.99
C THR A 69 8.37 4.82 -20.37
N PRO A 70 7.99 5.87 -19.59
CA PRO A 70 6.64 5.97 -19.04
C PRO A 70 5.54 5.86 -20.08
N CYS A 71 5.59 6.63 -21.16
CA CYS A 71 4.54 6.58 -22.18
C CYS A 71 4.55 5.26 -22.97
N VAL A 72 5.74 4.70 -23.25
CA VAL A 72 5.88 3.41 -23.95
C VAL A 72 5.29 2.26 -23.14
N GLN A 73 5.36 2.31 -21.82
CA GLN A 73 4.76 1.30 -20.93
C GLN A 73 3.29 1.57 -20.63
N LEU A 74 2.91 2.83 -20.42
CA LEU A 74 1.57 3.23 -20.00
C LEU A 74 0.49 2.86 -21.03
N TYR A 75 0.70 3.17 -22.29
CA TYR A 75 -0.33 2.95 -23.32
C TYR A 75 -0.66 1.47 -23.57
N PRO A 76 0.32 0.55 -23.71
CA PRO A 76 0.03 -0.88 -23.77
C PRO A 76 -0.67 -1.42 -22.53
N PHE A 77 -0.27 -0.95 -21.34
CA PHE A 77 -0.92 -1.32 -20.08
C PHE A 77 -2.38 -0.87 -20.05
N LEU A 78 -2.67 0.42 -20.32
CA LEU A 78 -4.03 0.95 -20.34
C LEU A 78 -4.89 0.24 -21.38
N ALA A 79 -4.36 -0.02 -22.57
CA ALA A 79 -5.09 -0.72 -23.62
C ALA A 79 -5.43 -2.17 -23.22
N ALA A 80 -4.50 -2.88 -22.56
CA ALA A 80 -4.75 -4.23 -22.06
C ALA A 80 -5.86 -4.24 -20.99
N GLU A 81 -5.81 -3.32 -20.03
CA GLU A 81 -6.83 -3.16 -18.99
C GLU A 81 -8.19 -2.80 -19.57
N LEU A 82 -8.23 -1.85 -20.52
CA LEU A 82 -9.47 -1.46 -21.20
C LEU A 82 -10.07 -2.62 -21.99
N GLN A 83 -9.26 -3.48 -22.61
CA GLN A 83 -9.73 -4.65 -23.35
C GLN A 83 -10.47 -5.67 -22.46
N MET A 84 -10.17 -5.70 -21.16
CA MET A 84 -10.85 -6.56 -20.19
C MET A 84 -12.24 -6.06 -19.79
N LEU A 85 -12.59 -4.81 -20.09
CA LEU A 85 -13.89 -4.24 -19.73
C LEU A 85 -15.01 -4.75 -20.63
N PRO A 86 -16.16 -5.19 -20.07
CA PRO A 86 -17.23 -5.83 -20.85
C PRO A 86 -17.79 -4.97 -22.01
N GLY A 87 -17.91 -3.66 -21.81
CA GLY A 87 -18.49 -2.76 -22.83
C GLY A 87 -17.57 -2.41 -23.99
N LEU A 88 -16.26 -2.68 -23.87
CA LEU A 88 -15.27 -2.40 -24.92
C LEU A 88 -14.98 -3.59 -25.83
N ARG A 89 -15.60 -4.74 -25.55
CA ARG A 89 -15.48 -5.96 -26.39
C ARG A 89 -16.35 -5.90 -27.64
N GLU A 90 -17.33 -5.00 -27.68
CA GLU A 90 -18.22 -4.85 -28.83
C GLU A 90 -17.46 -4.32 -30.05
N ASP A 91 -17.78 -4.88 -31.24
CA ASP A 91 -17.10 -4.52 -32.49
C ASP A 91 -17.40 -3.08 -32.95
N SER A 92 -18.42 -2.46 -32.41
CA SER A 92 -18.88 -1.11 -32.73
C SER A 92 -18.19 0.00 -31.92
N HIS A 93 -17.31 -0.32 -30.96
CA HIS A 93 -16.70 0.71 -30.11
C HIS A 93 -15.74 1.61 -30.93
N PRO A 94 -15.89 2.94 -30.91
CA PRO A 94 -15.14 3.85 -31.78
C PRO A 94 -13.63 3.78 -31.57
N TYR A 95 -13.18 3.49 -30.33
CA TYR A 95 -11.74 3.41 -30.00
C TYR A 95 -11.17 1.98 -30.08
N LYS A 96 -11.92 1.00 -30.58
CA LYS A 96 -11.46 -0.40 -30.67
C LYS A 96 -10.16 -0.56 -31.47
N LYS A 97 -10.01 0.21 -32.55
CA LYS A 97 -8.79 0.18 -33.38
C LYS A 97 -7.55 0.65 -32.60
N TRP A 98 -7.71 1.68 -31.75
CA TRP A 98 -6.65 2.18 -30.87
C TRP A 98 -6.26 1.15 -29.83
N ILE A 99 -7.25 0.56 -29.17
CA ILE A 99 -7.02 -0.51 -28.20
C ILE A 99 -6.25 -1.67 -28.86
N LYS A 100 -6.69 -2.12 -30.04
CA LYS A 100 -5.98 -3.18 -30.78
C LYS A 100 -4.56 -2.81 -31.18
N LEU A 101 -4.31 -1.54 -31.49
CA LEU A 101 -2.98 -1.05 -31.85
C LEU A 101 -2.00 -1.24 -30.68
N TYR A 102 -2.38 -0.80 -29.47
CA TYR A 102 -1.51 -0.88 -28.31
C TYR A 102 -1.49 -2.25 -27.63
N THR A 103 -2.49 -3.11 -27.86
CA THR A 103 -2.49 -4.49 -27.34
C THR A 103 -1.83 -5.50 -28.28
N CYS A 104 -1.38 -5.08 -29.46
CA CYS A 104 -0.70 -6.01 -30.37
C CYS A 104 0.69 -6.38 -29.85
N ASP A 105 1.14 -7.61 -30.19
CA ASP A 105 2.42 -8.16 -29.72
C ASP A 105 3.60 -7.21 -29.95
N SER A 106 3.62 -6.48 -31.07
CA SER A 106 4.71 -5.56 -31.38
C SER A 106 4.83 -4.38 -30.40
N HIS A 107 3.72 -3.87 -29.86
CA HIS A 107 3.75 -2.80 -28.85
C HIS A 107 4.08 -3.35 -27.44
N GLN A 108 3.59 -4.52 -27.10
CA GLN A 108 3.95 -5.20 -25.86
C GLN A 108 5.44 -5.53 -25.83
N GLU A 109 5.98 -6.08 -26.94
CA GLU A 109 7.43 -6.32 -27.08
C GLU A 109 8.25 -5.04 -27.02
N LEU A 110 7.75 -3.94 -27.60
CA LEU A 110 8.44 -2.65 -27.54
C LEU A 110 8.58 -2.16 -26.10
N ALA A 111 7.51 -2.25 -25.30
CA ALA A 111 7.53 -1.86 -23.89
C ALA A 111 8.58 -2.68 -23.10
N VAL A 112 8.57 -4.00 -23.24
CA VAL A 112 9.53 -4.89 -22.59
C VAL A 112 10.97 -4.59 -23.02
N LYS A 113 11.20 -4.45 -24.33
CA LYS A 113 12.55 -4.15 -24.88
C LYS A 113 13.07 -2.79 -24.43
N THR A 114 12.19 -1.80 -24.27
CA THR A 114 12.58 -0.46 -23.80
C THR A 114 13.03 -0.52 -22.35
N GLU A 115 12.30 -1.25 -21.49
CA GLU A 115 12.67 -1.48 -20.10
C GLU A 115 14.01 -2.23 -19.98
N GLU A 116 14.17 -3.36 -20.68
CA GLU A 116 15.43 -4.10 -20.70
C GLU A 116 16.62 -3.25 -21.19
N LEU A 117 16.39 -2.40 -22.18
CA LEU A 117 17.44 -1.52 -22.70
C LEU A 117 17.82 -0.46 -21.67
N LEU A 118 16.81 0.16 -21.00
CA LEU A 118 17.04 1.14 -19.96
C LEU A 118 17.81 0.51 -18.79
N GLU A 119 17.42 -0.69 -18.34
CA GLU A 119 18.11 -1.42 -17.29
C GLU A 119 19.57 -1.67 -17.65
N LYS A 120 19.84 -2.21 -18.84
CA LYS A 120 21.22 -2.48 -19.31
C LYS A 120 22.08 -1.22 -19.39
N LEU A 121 21.52 -0.12 -19.84
CA LEU A 121 22.27 1.13 -20.03
C LEU A 121 22.47 1.87 -18.70
N SER A 122 21.51 1.82 -17.77
CA SER A 122 21.58 2.50 -16.48
C SER A 122 22.75 2.02 -15.61
N VAL A 123 23.21 0.78 -15.80
CA VAL A 123 24.41 0.23 -15.12
C VAL A 123 25.67 1.09 -15.36
N THR A 124 25.71 1.84 -16.46
CA THR A 124 26.84 2.70 -16.81
C THR A 124 26.80 4.08 -16.14
N LEU A 125 25.70 4.42 -15.47
CA LEU A 125 25.52 5.70 -14.80
C LEU A 125 26.15 5.70 -13.41
N THR A 126 26.54 6.89 -12.97
CA THR A 126 26.90 7.16 -11.58
C THR A 126 25.65 7.25 -10.70
N GLY A 127 25.79 7.30 -9.36
CA GLY A 127 24.68 7.55 -8.45
C GLY A 127 23.89 8.82 -8.80
N ASP A 128 24.60 9.94 -9.01
CA ASP A 128 23.98 11.20 -9.45
C ASP A 128 23.27 11.05 -10.81
N GLY A 129 23.80 10.24 -11.71
CA GLY A 129 23.18 9.96 -13.00
C GLY A 129 21.89 9.13 -12.89
N ILE A 130 21.84 8.22 -11.94
CA ILE A 130 20.62 7.45 -11.61
C ILE A 130 19.55 8.37 -11.02
N ASP A 131 19.93 9.29 -10.13
CA ASP A 131 19.00 10.26 -9.54
C ASP A 131 18.38 11.17 -10.62
N VAL A 132 19.19 11.62 -11.59
CA VAL A 132 18.72 12.37 -12.76
C VAL A 132 17.73 11.54 -13.56
N LEU A 133 18.06 10.28 -13.85
CA LEU A 133 17.20 9.36 -14.61
C LEU A 133 15.85 9.14 -13.89
N TYR A 134 15.88 8.93 -12.58
CA TYR A 134 14.68 8.80 -11.76
C TYR A 134 13.78 10.04 -11.84
N ASN A 135 14.38 11.22 -11.70
CA ASN A 135 13.65 12.48 -11.79
C ASN A 135 13.03 12.70 -13.18
N LEU A 136 13.73 12.33 -14.25
CA LEU A 136 13.18 12.40 -15.61
C LEU A 136 12.00 11.44 -15.80
N TYR A 137 12.13 10.21 -15.32
CA TYR A 137 11.04 9.24 -15.35
C TYR A 137 9.81 9.76 -14.59
N HIS A 138 10.01 10.26 -13.39
CA HIS A 138 8.93 10.83 -12.56
C HIS A 138 8.28 12.04 -13.21
N GLN A 139 9.08 12.96 -13.78
CA GLN A 139 8.57 14.14 -14.48
C GLN A 139 7.77 13.74 -15.74
N ALA A 140 8.22 12.73 -16.47
CA ALA A 140 7.46 12.21 -17.60
C ALA A 140 6.10 11.66 -17.20
N MET A 141 6.00 10.93 -16.08
CA MET A 141 4.71 10.45 -15.55
C MET A 141 3.78 11.60 -15.17
N ILE A 142 4.30 12.67 -14.55
CA ILE A 142 3.49 13.86 -14.23
C ILE A 142 2.97 14.49 -15.52
N LEU A 143 3.78 14.63 -16.54
CA LEU A 143 3.39 15.22 -17.82
C LEU A 143 2.35 14.37 -18.57
N GLU A 144 2.41 13.03 -18.46
CA GLU A 144 1.35 12.16 -18.98
C GLU A 144 0.01 12.40 -18.26
N ILE A 145 0.04 12.57 -16.94
CA ILE A 145 -1.16 12.93 -16.17
C ILE A 145 -1.69 14.30 -16.61
N ASP A 146 -0.82 15.29 -16.79
CA ASP A 146 -1.20 16.63 -17.24
C ASP A 146 -1.77 16.61 -18.66
N LEU A 147 -1.21 15.77 -19.55
CA LEU A 147 -1.74 15.54 -20.90
C LEU A 147 -3.16 14.98 -20.85
N PHE A 148 -3.44 13.99 -20.01
CA PHE A 148 -4.80 13.47 -19.84
C PHE A 148 -5.73 14.50 -19.20
N ASN A 149 -5.27 15.27 -18.22
CA ASN A 149 -6.06 16.30 -17.54
C ASN A 149 -6.36 17.53 -18.42
N SER A 150 -5.53 17.83 -19.41
CA SER A 150 -5.73 18.93 -20.36
C SER A 150 -6.84 18.66 -21.37
N GLN A 151 -7.26 17.41 -21.52
CA GLN A 151 -8.36 17.05 -22.40
C GLN A 151 -9.69 17.59 -21.84
N PRO A 152 -10.55 18.23 -22.68
CA PRO A 152 -11.78 18.87 -22.23
C PRO A 152 -12.87 17.82 -21.92
N PHE A 153 -12.69 17.06 -20.85
CA PHE A 153 -13.75 16.18 -20.38
C PHE A 153 -14.72 16.98 -19.50
N ALA A 154 -15.94 17.17 -19.98
CA ALA A 154 -17.01 17.85 -19.25
C ALA A 154 -17.62 17.00 -18.10
N GLN A 155 -17.07 15.82 -17.82
CA GLN A 155 -17.64 14.89 -16.86
C GLN A 155 -16.91 14.93 -15.51
N PRO A 156 -17.66 14.86 -14.40
CA PRO A 156 -17.03 14.73 -13.08
C PRO A 156 -16.27 13.41 -12.98
N THR A 157 -15.07 13.45 -12.44
CA THR A 157 -14.23 12.27 -12.23
C THR A 157 -14.45 11.67 -10.85
N VAL A 158 -14.43 10.34 -10.74
CA VAL A 158 -14.58 9.63 -9.46
C VAL A 158 -13.30 9.61 -8.63
N VAL A 159 -12.18 10.00 -9.21
CA VAL A 159 -10.88 10.13 -8.54
C VAL A 159 -10.27 11.52 -8.79
N PRO A 160 -9.53 12.02 -7.82
CA PRO A 160 -9.37 11.50 -6.48
C PRO A 160 -10.67 11.61 -5.65
N VAL A 161 -10.88 10.61 -4.78
CA VAL A 161 -12.13 10.50 -4.00
C VAL A 161 -12.44 11.76 -3.18
N ILE A 162 -11.40 12.40 -2.64
CA ILE A 162 -11.56 13.63 -1.85
C ILE A 162 -12.18 14.80 -2.62
N LYS A 163 -12.05 14.84 -3.95
CA LYS A 163 -12.71 15.89 -4.77
C LYS A 163 -14.23 15.77 -4.80
N GLY A 164 -14.74 14.56 -4.55
CA GLY A 164 -16.18 14.30 -4.47
C GLY A 164 -16.78 14.58 -3.09
N LEU A 165 -15.97 14.93 -2.08
CA LEU A 165 -16.41 15.21 -0.71
C LEU A 165 -16.62 16.71 -0.50
N SER A 166 -17.77 17.06 0.07
CA SER A 166 -18.06 18.41 0.53
C SER A 166 -17.34 18.69 1.84
N THR A 167 -16.53 19.73 1.91
CA THR A 167 -15.82 20.13 3.14
C THR A 167 -16.76 20.50 4.30
N ALA A 168 -18.00 20.89 4.00
CA ALA A 168 -19.01 21.27 4.99
C ALA A 168 -19.84 20.07 5.46
N GLU A 169 -20.16 19.14 4.56
CA GLU A 169 -21.14 18.07 4.83
C GLU A 169 -20.52 16.67 4.99
N ASP A 170 -19.33 16.47 4.43
CA ASP A 170 -18.69 15.18 4.41
C ASP A 170 -17.38 15.18 5.20
N ARG A 171 -16.94 14.01 5.63
CA ARG A 171 -15.64 13.74 6.23
C ARG A 171 -15.13 12.36 5.89
N LEU A 172 -13.83 12.18 5.96
CA LEU A 172 -13.15 10.93 5.70
C LEU A 172 -12.73 10.28 7.03
N MET A 173 -13.17 9.05 7.24
CA MET A 173 -12.68 8.18 8.30
C MET A 173 -11.71 7.18 7.67
N PHE A 174 -10.42 7.42 7.86
CA PHE A 174 -9.37 6.55 7.33
C PHE A 174 -8.83 5.65 8.43
N LEU A 175 -8.99 4.35 8.26
CA LEU A 175 -8.50 3.35 9.20
C LEU A 175 -7.53 2.39 8.49
N SER A 176 -6.49 1.97 9.16
CA SER A 176 -5.60 0.97 8.59
C SER A 176 -5.04 0.01 9.63
N ASN A 177 -4.62 -1.17 9.16
CA ASN A 177 -3.70 -2.01 9.89
C ASN A 177 -2.29 -1.39 9.87
N PHE A 178 -1.37 -1.89 10.70
CA PHE A 178 0.01 -1.41 10.79
C PHE A 178 1.00 -2.41 10.23
N ASP A 179 1.11 -3.59 10.83
CA ASP A 179 2.08 -4.61 10.42
C ASP A 179 1.79 -5.10 9.00
N LEU A 180 2.81 -5.18 8.15
CA LEU A 180 2.77 -5.57 6.74
C LEU A 180 1.85 -4.71 5.85
N THR A 181 1.02 -3.87 6.43
CA THR A 181 0.23 -2.84 5.75
C THR A 181 1.03 -1.54 5.58
N CYS A 182 1.52 -0.98 6.70
CA CYS A 182 2.38 0.21 6.72
C CYS A 182 3.87 -0.16 6.76
N THR A 183 4.23 -1.30 7.37
CA THR A 183 5.61 -1.77 7.53
C THR A 183 5.99 -2.81 6.49
N VAL A 184 7.28 -2.91 6.20
CA VAL A 184 7.84 -3.97 5.35
C VAL A 184 7.93 -5.30 6.11
N HIS A 185 8.16 -5.24 7.43
CA HIS A 185 8.29 -6.39 8.30
C HIS A 185 7.27 -6.33 9.44
N ASP A 186 6.90 -7.50 9.94
CA ASP A 186 6.05 -7.63 11.12
C ASP A 186 6.76 -7.11 12.39
N SER A 187 6.06 -6.35 13.23
CA SER A 187 6.61 -5.76 14.45
C SER A 187 7.02 -6.81 15.49
N SER A 188 6.42 -8.00 15.46
CA SER A 188 6.80 -9.12 16.33
C SER A 188 8.23 -9.59 16.07
N ALA A 189 8.68 -9.57 14.79
CA ALA A 189 10.06 -9.86 14.43
C ALA A 189 11.03 -8.84 15.04
N THR A 190 10.68 -7.55 15.02
CA THR A 190 11.47 -6.50 15.65
C THR A 190 11.59 -6.71 17.17
N LEU A 191 10.47 -7.02 17.84
CA LEU A 191 10.48 -7.32 19.28
C LEU A 191 11.32 -8.58 19.59
N ALA A 192 11.24 -9.61 18.76
CA ALA A 192 12.06 -10.81 18.89
C ALA A 192 13.55 -10.50 18.77
N GLU A 193 13.96 -9.74 17.76
CA GLU A 193 15.35 -9.30 17.58
C GLU A 193 15.86 -8.48 18.78
N MET A 194 15.04 -7.57 19.29
CA MET A 194 15.37 -6.77 20.48
C MET A 194 15.60 -7.66 21.70
N THR A 195 14.75 -8.67 21.94
CA THR A 195 14.94 -9.59 23.08
C THR A 195 16.22 -10.40 22.95
N LEU A 196 16.54 -10.86 21.74
CA LEU A 196 17.78 -11.58 21.46
C LEU A 196 19.03 -10.68 21.60
N GLY A 197 18.94 -9.43 21.15
CA GLY A 197 20.05 -8.45 21.23
C GLY A 197 20.36 -7.99 22.66
N THR A 198 19.37 -8.03 23.57
CA THR A 198 19.51 -7.62 24.97
C THR A 198 19.70 -8.78 25.95
N ALA A 199 19.73 -10.02 25.46
CA ALA A 199 19.95 -11.21 26.28
C ALA A 199 21.35 -11.19 26.92
N PRO A 200 21.51 -11.67 28.17
CA PRO A 200 22.82 -11.76 28.81
C PRO A 200 23.69 -12.74 28.02
N LYS A 201 24.88 -12.27 27.61
CA LYS A 201 25.92 -13.13 27.01
C LYS A 201 26.54 -13.94 28.12
N SER A 202 26.05 -15.14 28.39
CA SER A 202 26.64 -16.07 29.33
C SER A 202 27.83 -16.79 28.70
N ASP A 203 28.99 -16.13 28.66
CA ASP A 203 30.28 -16.78 28.45
C ASP A 203 31.24 -16.33 29.58
N CYS A 204 30.90 -16.64 30.82
CA CYS A 204 31.84 -16.63 31.92
C CYS A 204 31.59 -17.85 32.76
N SER A 205 32.53 -18.79 32.68
CA SER A 205 32.68 -19.92 33.60
C SER A 205 32.62 -19.47 35.06
N PRO A 206 32.05 -20.22 35.98
CA PRO A 206 31.99 -19.84 37.37
C PRO A 206 33.37 -20.04 38.01
N SER A 207 34.16 -18.98 38.07
CA SER A 207 35.25 -18.91 39.08
C SER A 207 34.64 -18.44 40.38
N GLY A 208 34.70 -19.33 41.37
CA GLY A 208 34.00 -19.23 42.64
C GLY A 208 34.20 -17.91 43.40
N SER A 209 33.08 -17.39 43.84
CA SER A 209 32.95 -16.70 45.12
C SER A 209 31.48 -16.82 45.56
N GLU A 210 31.32 -17.47 46.71
CA GLU A 210 30.07 -17.52 47.46
C GLU A 210 29.68 -16.09 47.88
N HIS A 211 28.72 -15.51 47.20
CA HIS A 211 27.92 -14.42 47.74
C HIS A 211 26.44 -14.72 47.54
N SER A 212 25.71 -14.63 48.66
CA SER A 212 24.31 -14.84 48.86
C SER A 212 23.42 -14.46 47.66
N PRO A 213 22.36 -15.22 47.37
CA PRO A 213 21.40 -14.88 46.34
C PRO A 213 20.59 -13.67 46.81
N SER A 214 20.96 -12.46 46.44
CA SER A 214 20.01 -11.37 46.35
C SER A 214 19.09 -11.75 45.20
N GLU A 215 17.87 -12.14 45.50
CA GLU A 215 16.81 -12.36 44.55
C GLU A 215 16.59 -11.09 43.71
N SER A 216 17.26 -11.03 42.57
CA SER A 216 16.92 -10.07 41.53
C SER A 216 15.61 -10.52 40.92
N PRO A 217 14.51 -9.75 41.03
CA PRO A 217 13.16 -10.23 40.66
C PRO A 217 12.92 -10.53 39.18
N LEU A 218 13.94 -10.38 38.34
CA LEU A 218 13.88 -10.50 36.89
C LEU A 218 15.03 -11.36 36.34
N ALA A 219 15.04 -12.65 36.66
CA ALA A 219 15.94 -13.59 35.97
C ALA A 219 15.59 -13.60 34.46
N ARG A 220 16.48 -13.09 33.61
CA ARG A 220 16.36 -13.13 32.15
C ARG A 220 16.83 -14.48 31.62
N MET A 221 16.10 -14.98 30.61
CA MET A 221 16.53 -16.17 29.85
C MET A 221 17.88 -15.92 29.17
N SER A 222 18.66 -16.98 29.05
CA SER A 222 19.88 -16.96 28.22
C SER A 222 19.55 -16.77 26.73
N LEU A 223 20.51 -16.32 25.95
CA LEU A 223 20.34 -16.14 24.50
C LEU A 223 19.90 -17.45 23.79
N SER A 224 20.42 -18.60 24.23
CA SER A 224 20.05 -19.90 23.66
C SER A 224 18.61 -20.29 23.98
N GLU A 225 18.17 -20.06 25.22
CA GLU A 225 16.79 -20.33 25.64
C GLU A 225 15.81 -19.43 24.90
N LEU A 226 16.09 -18.12 24.76
CA LEU A 226 15.26 -17.20 24.00
C LEU A 226 15.14 -17.60 22.52
N ARG A 227 16.24 -17.96 21.87
CA ARG A 227 16.21 -18.42 20.47
C ARG A 227 15.36 -19.67 20.28
N ASN A 228 15.52 -20.65 21.18
CA ASN A 228 14.72 -21.87 21.11
C ASN A 228 13.24 -21.57 21.35
N MET A 229 12.93 -20.74 22.34
CA MET A 229 11.56 -20.36 22.67
C MET A 229 10.88 -19.63 21.51
N TRP A 230 11.55 -18.63 20.90
CA TRP A 230 11.02 -17.93 19.73
C TRP A 230 10.79 -18.88 18.55
N LYS A 231 11.72 -19.80 18.31
CA LYS A 231 11.58 -20.81 17.24
C LYS A 231 10.38 -21.73 17.49
N ASP A 232 10.19 -22.17 18.73
CA ASP A 232 9.08 -23.07 19.08
C ASP A 232 7.73 -22.34 18.98
N ILE A 233 7.64 -21.10 19.51
CA ILE A 233 6.43 -20.27 19.40
C ILE A 233 6.08 -20.02 17.93
N SER A 234 7.04 -19.61 17.11
CA SER A 234 6.81 -19.33 15.69
C SER A 234 6.38 -20.59 14.92
N LYS A 235 7.05 -21.73 15.16
CA LYS A 235 6.70 -22.99 14.51
C LYS A 235 5.29 -23.44 14.89
N GLN A 236 4.96 -23.36 16.17
CA GLN A 236 3.65 -23.76 16.65
C GLN A 236 2.55 -22.81 16.15
N TYR A 237 2.81 -21.49 16.12
CA TYR A 237 1.88 -20.53 15.55
C TYR A 237 1.55 -20.87 14.10
N THR A 238 2.58 -21.09 13.26
CA THR A 238 2.39 -21.39 11.83
C THR A 238 1.57 -22.67 11.64
N GLN A 239 1.88 -23.73 12.39
CA GLN A 239 1.15 -25.00 12.29
C GLN A 239 -0.30 -24.86 12.73
N ASP A 240 -0.54 -24.30 13.93
CA ASP A 240 -1.89 -24.15 14.48
C ASP A 240 -2.73 -23.18 13.62
N TYR A 241 -2.09 -22.14 13.01
CA TYR A 241 -2.75 -21.20 12.11
C TYR A 241 -3.25 -21.89 10.84
N GLU A 242 -2.39 -22.68 10.18
CA GLU A 242 -2.79 -23.43 8.98
C GLU A 242 -3.92 -24.43 9.29
N GLU A 243 -3.83 -25.17 10.39
CA GLU A 243 -4.89 -26.08 10.84
C GLU A 243 -6.21 -25.33 11.11
N CYS A 244 -6.14 -24.16 11.74
CA CYS A 244 -7.30 -23.31 11.98
C CYS A 244 -7.91 -22.83 10.67
N ILE A 245 -7.11 -22.28 9.75
CA ILE A 245 -7.58 -21.79 8.45
C ILE A 245 -8.22 -22.92 7.63
N GLU A 246 -7.61 -24.10 7.58
CA GLU A 246 -8.21 -25.25 6.89
C GLU A 246 -9.57 -25.67 7.50
N SER A 247 -9.69 -25.57 8.83
CA SER A 247 -10.93 -25.98 9.53
C SER A 247 -12.12 -25.08 9.26
N ILE A 248 -11.88 -23.79 8.99
CA ILE A 248 -12.94 -22.79 8.75
C ILE A 248 -13.36 -22.67 7.28
N ILE A 249 -12.54 -23.15 6.35
CA ILE A 249 -12.81 -23.02 4.92
C ILE A 249 -13.96 -23.96 4.52
N PRO A 250 -15.06 -23.45 3.95
CA PRO A 250 -16.12 -24.29 3.43
C PRO A 250 -15.60 -25.13 2.25
N PRO A 251 -16.07 -26.41 2.10
CA PRO A 251 -15.59 -27.31 1.05
C PRO A 251 -15.86 -26.79 -0.35
N GLU A 252 -16.94 -26.05 -0.53
CA GLU A 252 -17.30 -25.38 -1.78
C GLU A 252 -17.43 -23.85 -1.55
N LYS A 253 -17.30 -23.08 -2.64
CA LYS A 253 -17.54 -21.65 -2.59
C LYS A 253 -19.01 -21.37 -2.28
N VAL A 254 -19.27 -20.57 -1.26
CA VAL A 254 -20.62 -20.13 -0.88
C VAL A 254 -20.91 -18.73 -1.37
N GLU A 255 -22.19 -18.36 -1.44
CA GLU A 255 -22.56 -16.96 -1.61
C GLU A 255 -22.15 -16.13 -0.41
N PHE A 256 -21.78 -14.87 -0.65
CA PHE A 256 -21.33 -14.00 0.42
C PHE A 256 -22.42 -13.84 1.50
N ASN A 257 -22.07 -14.24 2.71
CA ASN A 257 -22.89 -14.03 3.90
C ASN A 257 -22.02 -13.58 5.07
N HIS A 258 -22.21 -12.34 5.47
CA HIS A 258 -21.44 -11.72 6.55
C HIS A 258 -21.52 -12.52 7.87
N SER A 259 -22.71 -12.99 8.24
CA SER A 259 -22.90 -13.70 9.52
C SER A 259 -22.16 -15.04 9.53
N SER A 260 -22.18 -15.78 8.42
CA SER A 260 -21.44 -17.04 8.28
C SER A 260 -19.93 -16.84 8.36
N LEU A 261 -19.43 -15.75 7.76
CA LEU A 261 -18.02 -15.39 7.87
C LEU A 261 -17.62 -15.04 9.31
N VAL A 262 -18.43 -14.22 9.99
CA VAL A 262 -18.20 -13.87 11.42
C VAL A 262 -18.14 -15.14 12.27
N GLN A 263 -19.08 -16.05 12.09
CA GLN A 263 -19.12 -17.30 12.86
C GLN A 263 -17.87 -18.17 12.62
N ALA A 264 -17.40 -18.26 11.38
CA ALA A 264 -16.15 -18.97 11.08
C ALA A 264 -14.93 -18.30 11.74
N LEU A 265 -14.90 -16.97 11.78
CA LEU A 265 -13.82 -16.19 12.38
C LEU A 265 -13.78 -16.22 13.91
N GLU A 266 -14.83 -16.70 14.59
CA GLU A 266 -14.79 -16.99 16.03
C GLU A 266 -13.73 -18.05 16.35
N GLN A 267 -13.52 -19.04 15.46
CA GLN A 267 -12.46 -20.04 15.64
C GLN A 267 -11.06 -19.42 15.49
N VAL A 268 -10.89 -18.48 14.57
CA VAL A 268 -9.65 -17.70 14.44
C VAL A 268 -9.41 -16.85 15.68
N ALA A 269 -10.47 -16.26 16.25
CA ALA A 269 -10.38 -15.50 17.51
C ALA A 269 -9.89 -16.36 18.67
N ASP A 270 -10.42 -17.58 18.80
CA ASP A 270 -9.99 -18.53 19.84
C ASP A 270 -8.53 -18.97 19.64
N PHE A 271 -8.13 -19.16 18.40
CA PHE A 271 -6.74 -19.49 18.04
C PHE A 271 -5.79 -18.35 18.44
N GLU A 272 -6.07 -17.10 18.03
CA GLU A 272 -5.22 -15.93 18.32
C GLU A 272 -5.08 -15.68 19.82
N LYS A 273 -6.16 -15.83 20.60
CA LYS A 273 -6.12 -15.72 22.07
C LYS A 273 -5.21 -16.76 22.70
N LYS A 274 -5.23 -18.00 22.19
CA LYS A 274 -4.32 -19.05 22.65
C LYS A 274 -2.88 -18.75 22.28
N ALA A 275 -2.63 -18.21 21.07
CA ALA A 275 -1.31 -17.84 20.61
C ALA A 275 -0.73 -16.70 21.48
N ASN A 276 -1.47 -15.63 21.73
CA ASN A 276 -1.05 -14.54 22.61
C ASN A 276 -0.79 -15.02 24.05
N SER A 277 -1.66 -15.88 24.58
CA SER A 277 -1.43 -16.51 25.90
C SER A 277 -0.11 -17.30 25.96
N ARG A 278 0.29 -17.97 24.90
CA ARG A 278 1.59 -18.69 24.83
C ARG A 278 2.76 -17.72 24.87
N VAL A 279 2.69 -16.61 24.13
CA VAL A 279 3.72 -15.56 24.14
C VAL A 279 3.88 -14.97 25.54
N ILE A 280 2.78 -14.59 26.19
CA ILE A 280 2.78 -14.04 27.55
C ILE A 280 3.40 -15.05 28.54
N LYS A 281 2.89 -16.29 28.56
CA LYS A 281 3.34 -17.34 29.47
C LYS A 281 4.82 -17.71 29.29
N SER A 282 5.32 -17.59 28.06
CA SER A 282 6.74 -17.88 27.78
C SER A 282 7.69 -16.85 28.38
N GLY A 283 7.22 -15.64 28.65
CA GLY A 283 8.03 -14.54 29.17
C GLY A 283 9.08 -13.99 28.19
N VAL A 284 9.03 -14.36 26.90
CA VAL A 284 10.03 -13.94 25.88
C VAL A 284 10.12 -12.43 25.72
N LEU A 285 9.05 -11.69 26.02
CA LEU A 285 9.02 -10.23 25.92
C LEU A 285 9.46 -9.51 27.19
N ARG A 286 9.97 -10.23 28.21
CA ARG A 286 10.41 -9.63 29.48
C ARG A 286 11.72 -8.89 29.36
N GLY A 287 11.82 -7.72 30.00
CA GLY A 287 13.06 -6.96 30.21
C GLY A 287 13.48 -6.12 29.01
N LEU A 288 12.59 -5.83 28.06
CA LEU A 288 12.78 -4.82 27.03
C LEU A 288 12.68 -3.42 27.64
N LYS A 289 13.60 -2.53 27.31
CA LYS A 289 13.56 -1.12 27.72
C LYS A 289 12.61 -0.34 26.82
N LEU A 290 11.72 0.45 27.41
CA LEU A 290 10.81 1.32 26.65
C LEU A 290 11.54 2.25 25.68
N GLU A 291 12.69 2.79 26.09
CA GLU A 291 13.50 3.68 25.25
C GLU A 291 14.05 2.98 24.00
N ASP A 292 14.47 1.71 24.14
CA ASP A 292 14.94 0.91 23.02
C ASP A 292 13.78 0.57 22.06
N ILE A 293 12.57 0.31 22.59
CA ILE A 293 11.34 0.11 21.79
C ILE A 293 11.01 1.38 20.99
N ILE A 294 11.03 2.54 21.63
CA ILE A 294 10.79 3.83 20.95
C ILE A 294 11.83 4.07 19.85
N LYS A 295 13.10 3.76 20.12
CA LYS A 295 14.16 3.88 19.12
C LYS A 295 13.98 2.89 17.98
N ALA A 296 13.61 1.65 18.27
CA ALA A 296 13.32 0.63 17.26
C ALA A 296 12.14 1.05 16.37
N GLY A 297 11.06 1.56 16.97
CA GLY A 297 9.90 2.07 16.22
C GLY A 297 10.27 3.19 15.25
N LYS A 298 11.11 4.15 15.66
CA LYS A 298 11.61 5.21 14.75
C LYS A 298 12.44 4.70 13.58
N ASN A 299 13.02 3.52 13.72
CA ASN A 299 13.88 2.88 12.71
C ASN A 299 13.14 1.78 11.92
N LEU A 300 11.86 1.57 12.17
CA LEU A 300 11.06 0.61 11.38
C LEU A 300 11.04 1.03 9.90
N ILE A 301 11.26 0.05 9.04
CA ILE A 301 11.16 0.26 7.60
C ILE A 301 9.69 0.23 7.23
N LEU A 302 9.18 1.40 6.83
CA LEU A 302 7.83 1.53 6.32
C LEU A 302 7.79 1.27 4.81
N GLN A 303 6.64 0.83 4.32
CA GLN A 303 6.41 0.63 2.89
C GLN A 303 6.56 1.96 2.14
N ASP A 304 7.10 1.88 0.92
CA ASP A 304 7.30 3.05 0.08
C ASP A 304 5.98 3.80 -0.17
N GLY A 305 6.05 5.14 -0.08
CA GLY A 305 4.89 6.01 -0.21
C GLY A 305 3.97 6.11 1.02
N CYS A 306 4.09 5.21 2.02
CA CYS A 306 3.24 5.17 3.20
C CYS A 306 3.29 6.48 4.01
N ILE A 307 4.50 6.94 4.37
CA ILE A 307 4.68 8.21 5.13
C ILE A 307 4.16 9.40 4.34
N GLY A 308 4.52 9.49 3.05
CA GLY A 308 4.09 10.58 2.18
C GLY A 308 2.57 10.65 2.06
N PHE A 309 1.90 9.51 2.00
CA PHE A 309 0.44 9.44 2.01
C PHE A 309 -0.16 10.02 3.29
N TYR A 310 0.30 9.59 4.48
CA TYR A 310 -0.23 10.11 5.74
C TYR A 310 0.07 11.60 5.94
N GLN A 311 1.26 12.06 5.58
CA GLN A 311 1.60 13.49 5.62
C GLN A 311 0.67 14.32 4.73
N LYS A 312 0.38 13.84 3.52
CA LYS A 312 -0.54 14.51 2.61
C LYS A 312 -1.97 14.48 3.13
N LEU A 313 -2.40 13.35 3.70
CA LEU A 313 -3.73 13.16 4.24
C LEU A 313 -4.05 14.15 5.38
N THR A 314 -3.07 14.53 6.20
CA THR A 314 -3.23 15.54 7.26
C THR A 314 -3.27 16.99 6.74
N GLN A 315 -2.94 17.23 5.48
CA GLN A 315 -2.86 18.56 4.88
C GLN A 315 -4.07 18.93 4.00
N ILE A 316 -4.98 17.98 3.76
CA ILE A 316 -6.15 18.23 2.90
C ILE A 316 -7.21 19.07 3.62
N ASN A 317 -8.02 19.79 2.86
CA ASN A 317 -9.07 20.68 3.40
C ASN A 317 -10.32 19.95 3.89
N VAL A 318 -10.46 18.65 3.61
CA VAL A 318 -11.56 17.82 4.13
C VAL A 318 -11.23 17.39 5.54
N VAL A 319 -12.21 17.29 6.42
CA VAL A 319 -12.00 16.75 7.77
C VAL A 319 -11.69 15.27 7.69
N VAL A 320 -10.54 14.89 8.23
CA VAL A 320 -10.05 13.50 8.23
C VAL A 320 -9.77 13.06 9.65
N ASN A 321 -10.30 11.91 10.00
CA ASN A 321 -9.96 11.19 11.21
C ASN A 321 -9.17 9.93 10.81
N VAL A 322 -7.95 9.82 11.31
CA VAL A 322 -7.06 8.68 11.00
C VAL A 322 -6.91 7.81 12.23
N HIS A 323 -7.12 6.50 12.07
CA HIS A 323 -6.97 5.51 13.14
C HIS A 323 -6.12 4.33 12.69
N MET A 324 -5.26 3.83 13.58
CA MET A 324 -4.52 2.58 13.42
C MET A 324 -5.16 1.48 14.26
N LEU A 325 -5.48 0.34 13.65
CA LEU A 325 -6.00 -0.86 14.31
C LEU A 325 -5.06 -2.03 14.06
N SER A 326 -4.27 -2.44 15.04
CA SER A 326 -3.22 -3.44 14.84
C SER A 326 -3.19 -4.49 15.93
N TYR A 327 -2.79 -5.71 15.58
CA TYR A 327 -2.46 -6.78 16.53
C TYR A 327 -1.07 -6.61 17.16
N CYS A 328 -0.32 -5.59 16.77
CA CYS A 328 0.98 -5.30 17.34
C CYS A 328 0.94 -5.40 18.88
N TRP A 329 1.89 -6.12 19.47
CA TRP A 329 1.95 -6.33 20.92
C TRP A 329 2.41 -5.09 21.69
N CYS A 330 2.86 -4.06 21.00
CA CYS A 330 3.37 -2.84 21.62
C CYS A 330 2.99 -1.58 20.82
N GLY A 331 1.95 -0.90 21.26
CA GLY A 331 1.49 0.35 20.63
C GLY A 331 2.56 1.45 20.58
N ASP A 332 3.56 1.42 21.46
CA ASP A 332 4.67 2.38 21.46
C ASP A 332 5.56 2.26 20.21
N LEU A 333 5.68 1.07 19.61
CA LEU A 333 6.35 0.90 18.32
C LEU A 333 5.60 1.67 17.22
N ILE A 334 4.27 1.56 17.17
CA ILE A 334 3.44 2.26 16.18
C ILE A 334 3.54 3.76 16.39
N ARG A 335 3.32 4.24 17.61
CA ARG A 335 3.36 5.68 17.94
C ARG A 335 4.71 6.30 17.60
N SER A 336 5.80 5.59 17.88
CA SER A 336 7.14 6.09 17.59
C SER A 336 7.49 6.08 16.11
N SER A 337 7.02 5.08 15.33
CA SER A 337 7.26 5.01 13.88
C SER A 337 6.53 6.12 13.11
N LEU A 338 5.35 6.52 13.59
CA LEU A 338 4.51 7.55 12.96
C LEU A 338 4.72 8.94 13.57
N SER A 339 5.68 9.11 14.48
CA SER A 339 5.94 10.38 15.16
C SER A 339 6.27 11.55 14.22
N SER A 340 6.81 11.26 13.02
CA SER A 340 7.14 12.27 12.00
C SER A 340 5.94 12.74 11.18
N VAL A 341 4.81 12.06 11.28
CA VAL A 341 3.61 12.35 10.47
C VAL A 341 2.67 13.35 11.15
N GLY A 342 2.85 13.63 12.44
CA GLY A 342 1.91 14.45 13.22
C GLY A 342 0.61 13.71 13.56
N PHE A 343 0.67 12.39 13.63
CA PHE A 343 -0.46 11.52 13.94
C PHE A 343 -0.85 11.63 15.43
N ASP A 344 -2.17 11.68 15.71
CA ASP A 344 -2.65 11.70 17.09
C ASP A 344 -2.44 10.31 17.72
N HIS A 345 -1.60 10.25 18.74
CA HIS A 345 -1.27 9.01 19.45
C HIS A 345 -2.48 8.31 20.08
N SER A 346 -3.56 9.05 20.40
CA SER A 346 -4.80 8.49 20.94
C SER A 346 -5.55 7.61 19.93
N ASN A 347 -5.28 7.79 18.64
CA ASN A 347 -5.90 7.04 17.54
C ASN A 347 -5.15 5.73 17.20
N VAL A 348 -4.18 5.32 18.02
CA VAL A 348 -3.51 4.02 17.88
C VAL A 348 -4.19 3.01 18.79
N HIS A 349 -4.86 2.05 18.19
CA HIS A 349 -5.54 0.93 18.84
C HIS A 349 -4.72 -0.35 18.63
N ALA A 350 -3.92 -0.69 19.62
CA ALA A 350 -3.04 -1.86 19.61
C ALA A 350 -2.92 -2.44 21.04
N ASN A 351 -2.27 -3.58 21.17
CA ASN A 351 -1.92 -4.13 22.47
C ASN A 351 -0.78 -3.33 23.11
N GLU A 352 -0.65 -3.41 24.43
CA GLU A 352 0.32 -2.62 25.19
C GLU A 352 1.16 -3.53 26.08
N LEU A 353 2.49 -3.43 26.00
CA LEU A 353 3.37 -4.06 26.98
C LEU A 353 3.26 -3.36 28.33
N ILE A 354 3.27 -4.14 29.42
CA ILE A 354 3.31 -3.60 30.79
C ILE A 354 4.77 -3.39 31.20
N PHE A 355 5.08 -2.21 31.71
CA PHE A 355 6.42 -1.84 32.18
C PHE A 355 6.42 -1.66 33.71
N ASN A 356 7.55 -2.03 34.31
CA ASN A 356 7.81 -1.76 35.74
C ASN A 356 8.30 -0.31 35.95
N GLU A 357 8.61 0.06 37.21
CA GLU A 357 9.10 1.38 37.58
C GLU A 357 10.43 1.77 36.90
N GLU A 358 11.25 0.78 36.54
CA GLU A 358 12.50 0.95 35.80
C GLU A 358 12.31 1.04 34.27
N ARG A 359 11.06 1.10 33.80
CA ARG A 359 10.70 1.09 32.36
C ARG A 359 11.15 -0.17 31.61
N LEU A 360 11.25 -1.30 32.32
CA LEU A 360 11.50 -2.61 31.73
C LEU A 360 10.18 -3.36 31.56
N SER A 361 9.97 -3.99 30.41
CA SER A 361 8.79 -4.81 30.16
C SER A 361 8.73 -5.99 31.13
N THR A 362 7.55 -6.24 31.68
CA THR A 362 7.30 -7.36 32.60
C THR A 362 7.12 -8.70 31.85
N GLY A 363 6.88 -8.65 30.55
CA GLY A 363 6.45 -9.78 29.73
C GLY A 363 4.93 -9.94 29.67
N GLU A 364 4.20 -9.18 30.50
CA GLU A 364 2.74 -9.12 30.46
C GLU A 364 2.27 -8.07 29.44
N MET A 365 1.05 -8.26 28.92
CA MET A 365 0.42 -7.35 27.96
C MET A 365 -1.01 -7.02 28.37
N VAL A 366 -1.42 -5.78 28.10
CA VAL A 366 -2.82 -5.39 28.05
C VAL A 366 -3.33 -5.67 26.65
N LEU A 367 -4.12 -6.70 26.51
CA LEU A 367 -4.67 -7.15 25.23
C LEU A 367 -5.94 -6.36 24.92
N LYS A 368 -5.92 -5.58 23.85
CA LYS A 368 -7.04 -4.73 23.37
C LYS A 368 -7.55 -5.18 22.02
N VAL A 369 -6.65 -5.70 21.17
CA VAL A 369 -6.92 -6.12 19.79
C VAL A 369 -6.28 -7.47 19.57
N GLU A 370 -7.02 -8.56 19.80
CA GLU A 370 -6.48 -9.91 19.72
C GLU A 370 -7.00 -10.70 18.52
N SER A 371 -8.13 -10.29 17.95
CA SER A 371 -8.82 -11.12 16.96
C SER A 371 -9.56 -10.27 15.92
N PRO A 372 -9.96 -10.86 14.76
CA PRO A 372 -10.79 -10.21 13.77
C PRO A 372 -12.11 -9.65 14.36
N ILE A 373 -12.68 -10.36 15.34
CA ILE A 373 -13.94 -9.97 15.99
C ILE A 373 -13.74 -8.72 16.85
N GLU A 374 -12.70 -8.70 17.67
CA GLU A 374 -12.39 -7.55 18.53
C GLU A 374 -11.95 -6.34 17.70
N LYS A 375 -11.19 -6.56 16.62
CA LYS A 375 -10.82 -5.52 15.67
C LYS A 375 -12.05 -4.83 15.08
N LEU A 376 -13.05 -5.63 14.66
CA LEU A 376 -14.34 -5.13 14.20
C LEU A 376 -15.11 -4.38 15.30
N GLN A 377 -15.09 -4.87 16.55
CA GLN A 377 -15.74 -4.18 17.67
C GLN A 377 -15.13 -2.80 17.90
N ILE A 378 -13.80 -2.68 17.87
CA ILE A 378 -13.11 -1.40 17.99
C ILE A 378 -13.44 -0.48 16.81
N TYR A 379 -13.40 -1.00 15.58
CA TYR A 379 -13.82 -0.27 14.39
C TYR A 379 -15.22 0.34 14.56
N ASN A 380 -16.18 -0.48 14.95
CA ASN A 380 -17.55 -0.03 15.20
C ASN A 380 -17.67 0.97 16.36
N HIS A 381 -16.85 0.80 17.41
CA HIS A 381 -16.80 1.71 18.55
C HIS A 381 -16.30 3.10 18.13
N ILE A 382 -15.24 3.17 17.34
CA ILE A 382 -14.70 4.42 16.76
C ILE A 382 -15.80 5.15 15.98
N LEU A 383 -16.50 4.45 15.10
CA LEU A 383 -17.54 5.05 14.26
C LEU A 383 -18.77 5.53 15.04
N LYS A 384 -19.13 4.84 16.14
CA LYS A 384 -20.29 5.19 16.98
C LYS A 384 -20.00 6.35 17.93
N ASN A 385 -18.80 6.43 18.48
CA ASN A 385 -18.44 7.44 19.48
C ASN A 385 -17.99 8.77 18.87
N ASP A 386 -17.98 8.82 17.57
CA ASP A 386 -17.65 10.02 16.84
C ASP A 386 -18.83 10.99 16.83
N ALA A 387 -18.70 12.09 17.58
CA ALA A 387 -19.72 13.11 17.79
C ALA A 387 -20.02 14.02 16.58
N ASP A 388 -19.22 13.91 15.52
CA ASP A 388 -19.39 14.73 14.32
C ASP A 388 -20.53 14.18 13.45
N GLU A 389 -21.56 14.99 13.20
CA GLU A 389 -22.78 14.62 12.46
C GLU A 389 -22.62 14.61 10.94
N ARG A 390 -21.47 15.02 10.39
CA ARG A 390 -21.21 15.00 8.94
C ARG A 390 -21.28 13.58 8.37
N ASN A 391 -21.61 13.50 7.08
CA ASN A 391 -21.61 12.22 6.38
C ASN A 391 -20.22 11.59 6.42
N LYS A 392 -20.13 10.34 6.84
CA LYS A 392 -18.86 9.60 6.96
C LYS A 392 -18.63 8.81 5.69
N LEU A 393 -17.46 8.97 5.08
CA LEU A 393 -16.91 8.01 4.14
C LEU A 393 -15.83 7.23 4.89
N THR A 394 -16.01 5.92 5.00
CA THR A 394 -15.07 5.05 5.70
C THR A 394 -14.17 4.32 4.71
N VAL A 395 -12.85 4.42 4.92
CA VAL A 395 -11.84 3.67 4.16
C VAL A 395 -11.04 2.83 5.15
N TYR A 396 -10.92 1.54 4.87
CA TYR A 396 -10.06 0.64 5.63
C TYR A 396 -9.01 0.02 4.73
N VAL A 397 -7.74 0.06 5.17
CA VAL A 397 -6.60 -0.57 4.47
C VAL A 397 -6.02 -1.65 5.36
N GLY A 398 -5.88 -2.86 4.82
CA GLY A 398 -5.32 -4.00 5.54
C GLY A 398 -4.69 -5.02 4.60
N ASP A 399 -3.96 -5.98 5.14
CA ASP A 399 -3.20 -6.98 4.38
C ASP A 399 -3.56 -8.42 4.74
N CYS A 400 -4.13 -8.66 5.91
CA CYS A 400 -4.22 -9.99 6.48
C CYS A 400 -5.66 -10.44 6.80
N MET A 401 -5.78 -11.72 7.19
CA MET A 401 -7.06 -12.33 7.58
C MET A 401 -7.73 -11.61 8.76
N GLY A 402 -6.92 -11.03 9.66
CA GLY A 402 -7.40 -10.24 10.79
C GLY A 402 -8.15 -8.97 10.41
N ASP A 403 -7.99 -8.49 9.18
CA ASP A 403 -8.60 -7.27 8.67
C ASP A 403 -9.93 -7.49 7.95
N ILE A 404 -10.23 -8.75 7.56
CA ILE A 404 -11.30 -9.04 6.60
C ILE A 404 -12.65 -8.45 6.99
N LEU A 405 -13.01 -8.46 8.27
CA LEU A 405 -14.29 -7.92 8.73
C LEU A 405 -14.32 -6.39 8.65
N CYS A 406 -13.23 -5.71 9.02
CA CYS A 406 -13.11 -4.26 8.90
C CYS A 406 -13.09 -3.82 7.43
N LEU A 407 -12.40 -4.57 6.58
CA LEU A 407 -12.37 -4.36 5.12
C LEU A 407 -13.78 -4.43 4.51
N ILE A 408 -14.59 -5.42 4.93
CA ILE A 408 -15.96 -5.61 4.42
C ILE A 408 -16.94 -4.56 4.98
N GLU A 409 -16.74 -4.13 6.22
CA GLU A 409 -17.61 -3.16 6.89
C GLU A 409 -17.38 -1.72 6.40
N ALA A 410 -16.17 -1.40 5.94
CA ALA A 410 -15.85 -0.09 5.39
C ALA A 410 -16.56 0.18 4.06
N ASP A 411 -16.85 1.46 3.79
CA ASP A 411 -17.38 1.88 2.48
C ASP A 411 -16.41 1.52 1.34
N ILE A 412 -15.11 1.62 1.63
CA ILE A 412 -14.05 1.25 0.70
C ILE A 412 -13.03 0.39 1.47
N GLY A 413 -13.06 -0.92 1.25
CA GLY A 413 -12.07 -1.85 1.80
C GLY A 413 -10.95 -2.10 0.80
N ILE A 414 -9.71 -1.77 1.17
CA ILE A 414 -8.54 -1.89 0.31
C ILE A 414 -7.57 -2.91 0.89
N VAL A 415 -7.29 -3.96 0.13
CA VAL A 415 -6.29 -4.99 0.46
C VAL A 415 -4.97 -4.62 -0.21
N ILE A 416 -3.94 -4.37 0.59
CA ILE A 416 -2.58 -4.18 0.09
C ILE A 416 -1.80 -5.50 0.22
N GLY A 417 -0.99 -5.82 -0.77
CA GLY A 417 -0.19 -7.05 -0.76
C GLY A 417 -0.94 -8.31 -1.24
N SER A 418 -0.37 -9.48 -0.92
CA SER A 418 -0.75 -10.75 -1.54
C SER A 418 -1.08 -11.87 -0.53
N SER A 419 -1.65 -11.56 0.64
CA SER A 419 -1.99 -12.56 1.66
C SER A 419 -2.82 -13.71 1.07
N GLU A 420 -2.25 -14.91 1.09
CA GLU A 420 -2.88 -16.11 0.54
C GLU A 420 -4.06 -16.55 1.40
N SER A 421 -3.93 -16.54 2.72
CA SER A 421 -4.99 -16.94 3.66
C SER A 421 -6.21 -16.02 3.53
N LEU A 422 -6.01 -14.69 3.47
CA LEU A 422 -7.09 -13.73 3.25
C LEU A 422 -7.83 -14.00 1.95
N ARG A 423 -7.10 -14.20 0.84
CA ARG A 423 -7.71 -14.46 -0.47
C ARG A 423 -8.42 -15.82 -0.52
N ARG A 424 -7.82 -16.85 0.04
CA ARG A 424 -8.34 -18.22 0.08
C ARG A 424 -9.65 -18.29 0.88
N VAL A 425 -9.64 -17.82 2.12
CA VAL A 425 -10.85 -17.79 2.97
C VAL A 425 -11.90 -16.85 2.39
N GLY A 426 -11.54 -15.60 2.08
CA GLY A 426 -12.47 -14.63 1.54
C GLY A 426 -13.18 -15.14 0.28
N SER A 427 -12.44 -15.69 -0.70
CA SER A 427 -13.03 -16.23 -1.92
C SER A 427 -13.97 -17.39 -1.67
N ARG A 428 -13.69 -18.25 -0.68
CA ARG A 428 -14.56 -19.36 -0.30
C ARG A 428 -15.85 -18.90 0.35
N PHE A 429 -15.80 -17.82 1.13
CA PHE A 429 -16.98 -17.17 1.70
C PHE A 429 -17.66 -16.17 0.75
N GLY A 430 -17.34 -16.20 -0.54
CA GLY A 430 -18.00 -15.39 -1.56
C GLY A 430 -17.52 -13.94 -1.64
N VAL A 431 -16.46 -13.58 -0.91
CA VAL A 431 -15.83 -12.27 -1.07
C VAL A 431 -15.16 -12.18 -2.45
N THR A 432 -15.35 -11.06 -3.13
CA THR A 432 -14.77 -10.78 -4.44
C THR A 432 -13.60 -9.81 -4.28
N PHE A 433 -12.45 -10.18 -4.81
CA PHE A 433 -11.27 -9.32 -4.86
C PHE A 433 -11.15 -8.72 -6.26
N ALA A 434 -11.21 -7.39 -6.36
CA ALA A 434 -11.14 -6.67 -7.63
C ALA A 434 -9.96 -5.68 -7.60
N PRO A 435 -9.14 -5.58 -8.66
CA PRO A 435 -8.14 -4.53 -8.75
C PRO A 435 -8.79 -3.14 -8.61
N LEU A 436 -8.20 -2.26 -7.80
CA LEU A 436 -8.74 -0.93 -7.52
C LEU A 436 -8.91 -0.11 -8.79
N PHE A 437 -7.95 -0.20 -9.71
CA PHE A 437 -8.03 0.45 -11.02
C PHE A 437 -9.30 0.02 -11.80
N ALA A 438 -9.54 -1.27 -11.95
CA ALA A 438 -10.70 -1.78 -12.68
C ALA A 438 -12.03 -1.36 -12.03
N ALA A 439 -12.08 -1.33 -10.69
CA ALA A 439 -13.23 -0.85 -9.94
C ALA A 439 -13.48 0.65 -10.17
N THR A 440 -12.40 1.44 -10.18
CA THR A 440 -12.46 2.89 -10.45
C THR A 440 -13.01 3.18 -11.85
N VAL A 441 -12.54 2.47 -12.88
CA VAL A 441 -13.03 2.60 -14.25
C VAL A 441 -14.51 2.22 -14.36
N ARG A 442 -14.94 1.15 -13.68
CA ARG A 442 -16.35 0.75 -13.63
C ARG A 442 -17.20 1.83 -12.96
N LYS A 443 -16.74 2.37 -11.85
CA LYS A 443 -17.42 3.46 -11.13
C LYS A 443 -17.53 4.71 -11.98
N GLN A 444 -16.47 5.08 -12.71
CA GLN A 444 -16.49 6.19 -13.65
C GLN A 444 -17.56 5.99 -14.73
N LYS A 445 -17.68 4.79 -15.28
CA LYS A 445 -18.72 4.45 -16.23
C LYS A 445 -20.12 4.60 -15.63
N GLU A 446 -20.36 4.09 -14.42
CA GLU A 446 -21.64 4.26 -13.72
C GLU A 446 -22.02 5.74 -13.57
N VAL A 447 -21.05 6.61 -13.21
CA VAL A 447 -21.26 8.06 -13.08
C VAL A 447 -21.56 8.70 -14.44
N THR A 448 -20.87 8.29 -15.49
CA THR A 448 -21.10 8.73 -16.87
C THR A 448 -22.52 8.38 -17.31
N ASP A 449 -23.03 7.23 -16.92
CA ASP A 449 -24.40 6.77 -17.22
C ASP A 449 -25.47 7.39 -16.28
N GLY A 450 -25.11 8.43 -15.49
CA GLY A 450 -26.02 9.17 -14.60
C GLY A 450 -26.09 8.65 -13.17
N GLY A 451 -25.17 7.78 -12.77
CA GLY A 451 -25.03 7.28 -11.40
C GLY A 451 -24.43 8.29 -10.43
N SER A 452 -24.43 7.96 -9.14
CA SER A 452 -23.89 8.81 -8.08
C SER A 452 -22.36 8.75 -8.04
N LEU A 453 -21.72 9.92 -7.82
CA LEU A 453 -20.30 10.04 -7.50
C LEU A 453 -19.92 9.38 -6.16
N LYS A 454 -20.88 9.30 -5.22
CA LYS A 454 -20.60 8.75 -3.88
C LYS A 454 -20.26 7.27 -3.97
N TRP A 455 -19.13 6.92 -3.37
CA TRP A 455 -18.80 5.52 -3.06
C TRP A 455 -19.78 5.08 -1.97
N LYS A 456 -20.68 4.18 -2.32
CA LYS A 456 -21.60 3.62 -1.34
C LYS A 456 -20.94 2.41 -0.74
N GLY A 457 -20.78 2.45 0.59
CA GLY A 457 -20.56 1.27 1.38
C GLY A 457 -21.71 0.33 1.18
N THR A 458 -21.38 -0.81 0.76
CA THR A 458 -22.29 -1.92 0.84
C THR A 458 -21.46 -3.03 1.45
N ARG A 459 -22.02 -3.74 2.40
CA ARG A 459 -21.55 -5.06 2.81
C ARG A 459 -21.66 -6.02 1.61
N SER A 460 -21.17 -5.57 0.47
CA SER A 460 -21.31 -6.26 -0.82
C SER A 460 -20.35 -7.43 -0.97
N GLY A 461 -19.44 -7.60 0.00
CA GLY A 461 -18.38 -8.58 -0.08
C GLY A 461 -17.38 -8.31 -1.22
N VAL A 462 -17.28 -7.08 -1.73
CA VAL A 462 -16.28 -6.67 -2.71
C VAL A 462 -15.15 -5.91 -2.01
N LEU A 463 -13.94 -6.40 -2.15
CA LEU A 463 -12.71 -5.77 -1.66
C LEU A 463 -11.84 -5.35 -2.83
N TYR A 464 -11.20 -4.19 -2.70
CA TYR A 464 -10.30 -3.67 -3.73
C TYR A 464 -8.87 -4.03 -3.42
N THR A 465 -8.10 -4.42 -4.44
CA THR A 465 -6.70 -4.82 -4.26
C THR A 465 -5.77 -3.83 -4.90
N VAL A 466 -4.67 -3.54 -4.21
CA VAL A 466 -3.58 -2.67 -4.66
C VAL A 466 -2.23 -3.34 -4.42
N SER A 467 -1.21 -2.92 -5.16
CA SER A 467 0.15 -3.41 -4.99
C SER A 467 1.00 -2.52 -4.07
N CYS A 468 0.68 -1.23 -3.96
CA CYS A 468 1.48 -0.25 -3.22
C CYS A 468 0.65 0.94 -2.72
N TRP A 469 1.25 1.73 -1.83
CA TRP A 469 0.65 2.95 -1.29
C TRP A 469 0.45 4.05 -2.33
N ALA A 470 1.22 4.06 -3.42
CA ALA A 470 1.05 5.03 -4.50
C ALA A 470 -0.33 4.91 -5.18
N GLU A 471 -0.86 3.68 -5.34
CA GLU A 471 -2.22 3.48 -5.86
C GLU A 471 -3.28 4.04 -4.90
N ILE A 472 -3.12 3.82 -3.58
CA ILE A 472 -4.02 4.38 -2.55
C ILE A 472 -3.96 5.91 -2.57
N HIS A 473 -2.76 6.47 -2.68
CA HIS A 473 -2.53 7.91 -2.74
C HIS A 473 -3.22 8.52 -3.97
N ALA A 474 -2.96 7.99 -5.15
CA ALA A 474 -3.59 8.46 -6.38
C ALA A 474 -5.12 8.35 -6.33
N PHE A 475 -5.65 7.26 -5.80
CA PHE A 475 -7.08 7.02 -5.70
C PHE A 475 -7.78 7.98 -4.72
N LEU A 476 -7.23 8.16 -3.53
CA LEU A 476 -7.87 8.99 -2.50
C LEU A 476 -7.55 10.48 -2.64
N LEU A 477 -6.28 10.83 -2.84
CA LEU A 477 -5.76 12.20 -2.72
C LEU A 477 -5.42 12.83 -4.07
N GLY A 478 -5.18 12.02 -5.09
CA GLY A 478 -4.58 12.47 -6.35
C GLY A 478 -3.08 12.71 -6.22
N TRP A 479 -2.51 13.29 -7.24
CA TRP A 479 -1.08 13.67 -7.28
C TRP A 479 -0.89 15.15 -6.97
#